data_3867c7e6f28f9d2f6a282adaa3ff34cb
#
_entry.id   3867c7e6f28f9d2f6a282adaa3ff34cb
#
_cell.length_a   1.000
_cell.length_b   1.000
_cell.length_c   1.000
_cell.angle_alpha   90.00
_cell.angle_beta   90.00
_cell.angle_gamma   90.00
#
_symmetry.space_group_name_H-M   'P 1'
#
loop_
_entity.id
_entity.type
_entity.pdbx_description
1 polymer ?
#
loop_
_entity_poly.entity_id
_entity_poly.type
_entity_poly.pdbx_seq_one_letter_code
_entity_poly.pdbx_strand_id
1 'polypeptide(L)'
;MSSLSQLYKQKDKNGTETTVKKTFLVPLSEIYVEPGFNVREIDQLHVEEFRDAFIAGEFVPPLAVQVTEKGIKIIDGHHRYYGALAASASGTEIARIECKDFVGSEADRIAFMITSSQGKALSPLERAAAYQRLVNQGRTPAEIAKMVKRSVGDVDHHLQLLSCGDELIDMVKAGEVSASTAVALSREHGAQAPTVAARQMDKAKAAGKRKLTRSAAIPQLSPARSRRLAELLVDAEIENNRLTVPSTAIEEVLAIIGEQKTLMRDSGWEEA
;
A
#
# COMPACT_ATOMS: atom_id res chain seq x y z
N MET A 1 14.38 30.59 29.57
CA MET A 1 14.54 29.19 29.10
C MET A 1 15.77 29.12 28.20
N SER A 2 16.68 28.15 28.42
CA SER A 2 17.86 27.97 27.58
C SER A 2 17.47 27.23 26.29
N SER A 3 17.96 27.67 25.13
CA SER A 3 17.73 26.96 23.85
C SER A 3 18.80 25.89 23.63
N LEU A 4 18.48 24.88 22.75
CA LEU A 4 19.45 23.85 22.34
C LEU A 4 20.71 24.49 21.72
N SER A 5 20.57 25.62 21.02
CA SER A 5 21.70 26.38 20.46
C SER A 5 22.62 26.96 21.56
N GLN A 6 22.04 27.44 22.66
CA GLN A 6 22.83 27.91 23.79
C GLN A 6 23.55 26.76 24.51
N LEU A 7 22.84 25.62 24.68
CA LEU A 7 23.43 24.42 25.26
C LEU A 7 24.60 23.90 24.41
N TYR A 8 24.45 23.84 23.10
CA TYR A 8 25.48 23.40 22.15
C TYR A 8 26.70 24.33 22.15
N LYS A 9 26.47 25.65 22.14
CA LYS A 9 27.57 26.64 22.20
C LYS A 9 28.42 26.53 23.47
N GLN A 10 27.86 25.96 24.52
CA GLN A 10 28.53 25.78 25.82
C GLN A 10 28.97 24.32 26.06
N LYS A 11 29.04 23.48 25.00
CA LYS A 11 29.33 22.03 25.11
C LYS A 11 30.62 21.73 25.90
N ASP A 12 31.66 22.54 25.71
CA ASP A 12 32.94 22.34 26.38
C ASP A 12 32.88 22.65 27.91
N LYS A 13 31.84 23.37 28.36
CA LYS A 13 31.62 23.71 29.76
C LYS A 13 30.60 22.80 30.46
N ASN A 14 29.59 22.34 29.72
CA ASN A 14 28.47 21.57 30.30
C ASN A 14 28.52 20.07 30.01
N GLY A 15 29.52 19.60 29.24
CA GLY A 15 29.74 18.19 28.94
C GLY A 15 28.64 17.53 28.07
N THR A 16 27.80 18.33 27.39
CA THR A 16 26.74 17.76 26.52
C THR A 16 27.33 17.09 25.28
N GLU A 17 26.83 15.92 24.94
CA GLU A 17 27.14 15.23 23.69
C GLU A 17 26.24 15.66 22.50
N THR A 18 25.46 16.72 22.69
CA THR A 18 24.59 17.28 21.66
C THR A 18 25.38 17.66 20.42
N THR A 19 24.94 17.21 19.26
CA THR A 19 25.52 17.54 17.95
C THR A 19 24.51 18.32 17.10
N VAL A 20 25.01 19.06 16.10
CA VAL A 20 24.17 19.81 15.16
C VAL A 20 24.00 19.02 13.88
N LYS A 21 22.73 18.81 13.46
CA LYS A 21 22.38 18.33 12.12
C LYS A 21 21.94 19.55 11.29
N LYS A 22 22.63 19.81 10.18
CA LYS A 22 22.35 20.98 9.34
C LYS A 22 21.09 20.76 8.49
N THR A 23 20.27 21.81 8.40
CA THR A 23 19.27 22.02 7.35
C THR A 23 19.69 23.26 6.54
N PHE A 24 19.19 23.37 5.32
CA PHE A 24 19.51 24.44 4.39
C PHE A 24 18.24 25.17 3.98
N LEU A 25 18.30 26.47 3.81
CA LEU A 25 17.25 27.28 3.20
C LEU A 25 17.55 27.42 1.71
N VAL A 26 16.78 26.75 0.88
CA VAL A 26 16.99 26.66 -0.56
C VAL A 26 15.94 27.48 -1.31
N PRO A 27 16.33 28.34 -2.28
CA PRO A 27 15.38 29.04 -3.14
C PRO A 27 14.48 28.05 -3.88
N LEU A 28 13.18 28.33 -3.97
CA LEU A 28 12.23 27.48 -4.71
C LEU A 28 12.63 27.32 -6.17
N SER A 29 13.25 28.35 -6.77
CA SER A 29 13.70 28.35 -8.16
C SER A 29 14.86 27.41 -8.47
N GLU A 30 15.63 26.98 -7.46
CA GLU A 30 16.76 26.05 -7.62
C GLU A 30 16.33 24.59 -7.49
N ILE A 31 15.08 24.36 -7.09
CA ILE A 31 14.55 23.01 -6.85
C ILE A 31 13.77 22.54 -8.05
N TYR A 32 14.01 21.30 -8.48
CA TYR A 32 13.23 20.68 -9.54
C TYR A 32 12.63 19.33 -9.14
N VAL A 33 11.53 19.01 -9.80
CA VAL A 33 10.84 17.72 -9.72
C VAL A 33 11.16 16.93 -10.99
N GLU A 34 11.65 15.71 -10.84
CA GLU A 34 11.83 14.80 -11.97
C GLU A 34 10.49 14.13 -12.31
N PRO A 35 9.98 14.28 -13.55
CA PRO A 35 8.72 13.67 -13.96
C PRO A 35 8.73 12.14 -13.75
N GLY A 36 7.64 11.59 -13.21
CA GLY A 36 7.50 10.14 -12.96
C GLY A 36 8.37 9.60 -11.83
N PHE A 37 9.16 10.43 -11.15
CA PHE A 37 10.03 9.98 -10.07
C PHE A 37 9.26 9.74 -8.76
N ASN A 38 8.26 10.55 -8.46
CA ASN A 38 7.47 10.41 -7.24
C ASN A 38 6.77 9.03 -7.22
N VAL A 39 6.74 8.39 -6.05
CA VAL A 39 6.03 7.11 -5.84
C VAL A 39 4.54 7.31 -5.57
N ARG A 40 4.13 8.54 -5.30
CA ARG A 40 2.76 8.95 -5.00
C ARG A 40 2.26 9.89 -6.11
N GLU A 41 0.99 9.73 -6.46
CA GLU A 41 0.28 10.75 -7.25
C GLU A 41 0.12 12.04 -6.44
N ILE A 42 0.15 13.19 -7.11
CA ILE A 42 -0.03 14.48 -6.45
C ILE A 42 -1.51 14.66 -6.12
N ASP A 43 -1.78 14.75 -4.82
CA ASP A 43 -3.11 15.03 -4.29
C ASP A 43 -3.28 16.54 -4.11
N GLN A 44 -4.17 17.14 -4.90
CA GLN A 44 -4.39 18.58 -4.91
C GLN A 44 -4.89 19.10 -3.56
N LEU A 45 -5.77 18.36 -2.88
CA LEU A 45 -6.25 18.76 -1.54
C LEU A 45 -5.10 18.84 -0.54
N HIS A 46 -4.18 17.87 -0.60
CA HIS A 46 -3.02 17.87 0.28
C HIS A 46 -1.99 18.97 -0.07
N VAL A 47 -1.93 19.38 -1.34
CA VAL A 47 -1.16 20.57 -1.76
C VAL A 47 -1.77 21.84 -1.17
N GLU A 48 -3.10 21.96 -1.19
CA GLU A 48 -3.82 23.09 -0.63
C GLU A 48 -3.67 23.21 0.89
N GLU A 49 -3.69 22.09 1.61
CA GLU A 49 -3.38 22.05 3.04
C GLU A 49 -2.00 22.64 3.34
N PHE A 50 -0.97 22.26 2.56
CA PHE A 50 0.37 22.83 2.73
C PHE A 50 0.45 24.29 2.28
N ARG A 51 -0.26 24.71 1.23
CA ARG A 51 -0.38 26.12 0.86
C ARG A 51 -0.88 26.96 2.04
N ASP A 52 -1.95 26.52 2.68
CA ASP A 52 -2.58 27.22 3.78
C ASP A 52 -1.67 27.24 5.01
N ALA A 53 -0.94 26.16 5.29
CA ALA A 53 0.06 26.11 6.34
C ALA A 53 1.22 27.13 6.10
N PHE A 54 1.71 27.25 4.85
CA PHE A 54 2.72 28.26 4.51
C PHE A 54 2.18 29.69 4.65
N ILE A 55 0.95 29.96 4.23
CA ILE A 55 0.30 31.27 4.37
C ILE A 55 0.12 31.64 5.86
N ALA A 56 -0.25 30.64 6.68
CA ALA A 56 -0.40 30.82 8.12
C ALA A 56 0.93 30.91 8.90
N GLY A 57 2.06 30.66 8.24
CA GLY A 57 3.39 30.61 8.90
C GLY A 57 3.56 29.43 9.84
N GLU A 58 2.82 28.35 9.62
CA GLU A 58 2.92 27.13 10.42
C GLU A 58 4.23 26.37 10.12
N PHE A 59 4.62 25.50 11.06
CA PHE A 59 5.79 24.65 10.85
C PHE A 59 5.53 23.60 9.78
N VAL A 60 6.28 23.66 8.69
CA VAL A 60 6.29 22.65 7.63
C VAL A 60 7.63 21.90 7.67
N PRO A 61 7.62 20.55 7.78
CA PRO A 61 8.85 19.77 7.83
C PRO A 61 9.74 19.97 6.59
N PRO A 62 11.08 19.94 6.74
CA PRO A 62 12.01 20.13 5.62
C PRO A 62 11.81 19.13 4.48
N LEU A 63 12.07 19.55 3.24
CA LEU A 63 12.16 18.65 2.09
C LEU A 63 13.41 17.77 2.21
N ALA A 64 13.37 16.55 1.67
CA ALA A 64 14.58 15.78 1.40
C ALA A 64 14.98 16.00 -0.07
N VAL A 65 16.22 16.43 -0.29
CA VAL A 65 16.72 16.81 -1.61
C VAL A 65 18.09 16.20 -1.88
N GLN A 66 18.45 16.09 -3.15
CA GLN A 66 19.76 15.64 -3.60
C GLN A 66 20.29 16.58 -4.67
N VAL A 67 21.54 16.99 -4.54
CA VAL A 67 22.22 17.78 -5.59
C VAL A 67 22.59 16.83 -6.76
N THR A 68 22.26 17.24 -7.96
CA THR A 68 22.56 16.55 -9.22
C THR A 68 23.19 17.54 -10.19
N GLU A 69 23.68 17.07 -11.33
CA GLU A 69 24.20 17.94 -12.40
C GLU A 69 23.14 18.93 -12.95
N LYS A 70 21.85 18.59 -12.81
CA LYS A 70 20.73 19.43 -13.27
C LYS A 70 20.24 20.44 -12.23
N GLY A 71 20.77 20.40 -11.01
CA GLY A 71 20.32 21.22 -9.88
C GLY A 71 19.89 20.41 -8.67
N ILE A 72 19.03 20.97 -7.83
CA ILE A 72 18.56 20.36 -6.57
C ILE A 72 17.27 19.60 -6.83
N LYS A 73 17.37 18.27 -6.82
CA LYS A 73 16.25 17.35 -7.05
C LYS A 73 15.51 17.06 -5.76
N ILE A 74 14.18 17.12 -5.77
CA ILE A 74 13.35 16.64 -4.66
C ILE A 74 13.37 15.11 -4.62
N ILE A 75 13.62 14.56 -3.42
CA ILE A 75 13.51 13.14 -3.11
C ILE A 75 12.23 12.86 -2.32
N ASP A 76 11.89 13.71 -1.36
CA ASP A 76 10.64 13.61 -0.59
C ASP A 76 10.11 15.00 -0.25
N GLY A 77 8.77 15.12 -0.19
CA GLY A 77 8.08 16.37 0.12
C GLY A 77 7.47 17.07 -1.07
N HIS A 78 7.15 16.36 -2.14
CA HIS A 78 6.55 16.94 -3.36
C HIS A 78 5.30 17.79 -3.07
N HIS A 79 4.38 17.33 -2.22
CA HIS A 79 3.20 18.11 -1.84
C HIS A 79 3.57 19.42 -1.11
N ARG A 80 4.58 19.37 -0.23
CA ARG A 80 5.10 20.55 0.48
C ARG A 80 5.71 21.58 -0.48
N TYR A 81 6.45 21.09 -1.48
CA TYR A 81 7.02 21.95 -2.52
C TYR A 81 5.93 22.62 -3.37
N TYR A 82 4.95 21.83 -3.84
CA TYR A 82 3.83 22.39 -4.59
C TYR A 82 2.96 23.32 -3.74
N GLY A 83 2.80 23.04 -2.45
CA GLY A 83 2.14 23.93 -1.50
C GLY A 83 2.86 25.27 -1.36
N ALA A 84 4.20 25.26 -1.27
CA ALA A 84 4.99 26.48 -1.23
C ALA A 84 4.88 27.30 -2.54
N LEU A 85 4.88 26.63 -3.71
CA LEU A 85 4.65 27.30 -4.99
C LEU A 85 3.24 27.91 -5.07
N ALA A 86 2.21 27.19 -4.59
CA ALA A 86 0.84 27.68 -4.56
C ALA A 86 0.68 28.88 -3.58
N ALA A 87 1.35 28.86 -2.43
CA ALA A 87 1.37 29.97 -1.52
C ALA A 87 2.03 31.22 -2.15
N SER A 88 3.16 31.02 -2.85
CA SER A 88 3.84 32.11 -3.58
C SER A 88 2.92 32.68 -4.69
N ALA A 89 2.23 31.82 -5.43
CA ALA A 89 1.27 32.27 -6.45
C ALA A 89 0.06 33.02 -5.87
N SER A 90 -0.28 32.77 -4.60
CA SER A 90 -1.36 33.46 -3.87
C SER A 90 -0.91 34.79 -3.24
N GLY A 91 0.34 35.21 -3.47
CA GLY A 91 0.88 36.50 -3.00
C GLY A 91 1.66 36.43 -1.66
N THR A 92 1.87 35.23 -1.10
CA THR A 92 2.70 35.05 0.07
C THR A 92 4.15 34.82 -0.37
N GLU A 93 5.09 35.71 -0.02
CA GLU A 93 6.48 35.56 -0.44
C GLU A 93 7.17 34.39 0.27
N ILE A 94 7.38 33.30 -0.44
CA ILE A 94 8.19 32.14 0.00
C ILE A 94 9.52 32.14 -0.77
N ALA A 95 10.48 32.92 -0.32
CA ALA A 95 11.77 33.06 -1.00
C ALA A 95 12.61 31.77 -0.93
N ARG A 96 12.53 31.03 0.19
CA ARG A 96 13.31 29.80 0.45
C ARG A 96 12.49 28.80 1.24
N ILE A 97 12.78 27.51 1.04
CA ILE A 97 12.20 26.40 1.80
C ILE A 97 13.29 25.60 2.51
N GLU A 98 12.96 25.06 3.67
CA GLU A 98 13.90 24.25 4.45
C GLU A 98 14.12 22.88 3.81
N CYS A 99 15.39 22.51 3.61
CA CYS A 99 15.81 21.27 2.95
C CYS A 99 16.84 20.51 3.78
N LYS A 100 16.85 19.19 3.65
CA LYS A 100 17.88 18.27 4.17
C LYS A 100 18.51 17.51 3.02
N ASP A 101 19.81 17.28 3.10
CA ASP A 101 20.50 16.41 2.15
C ASP A 101 20.01 14.97 2.29
N PHE A 102 19.74 14.35 1.16
CA PHE A 102 19.57 12.92 1.02
C PHE A 102 20.83 12.32 0.37
N VAL A 103 21.41 11.32 1.04
CA VAL A 103 22.56 10.58 0.53
C VAL A 103 22.14 9.12 0.34
N GLY A 104 22.27 8.59 -0.86
CA GLY A 104 21.92 7.22 -1.17
C GLY A 104 21.80 6.96 -2.69
N SER A 105 21.68 5.69 -3.04
CA SER A 105 21.43 5.22 -4.40
C SER A 105 19.99 5.53 -4.85
N GLU A 106 19.68 5.24 -6.09
CA GLU A 106 18.29 5.36 -6.59
C GLU A 106 17.34 4.42 -5.85
N ALA A 107 17.78 3.20 -5.55
CA ALA A 107 16.99 2.27 -4.74
C ALA A 107 16.72 2.82 -3.31
N ASP A 108 17.73 3.44 -2.69
CA ASP A 108 17.58 4.06 -1.37
C ASP A 108 16.59 5.22 -1.41
N ARG A 109 16.56 6.01 -2.51
CA ARG A 109 15.58 7.09 -2.71
C ARG A 109 14.15 6.55 -2.77
N ILE A 110 13.90 5.50 -3.55
CA ILE A 110 12.57 4.86 -3.65
C ILE A 110 12.16 4.30 -2.29
N ALA A 111 13.03 3.57 -1.61
CA ALA A 111 12.77 3.03 -0.28
C ALA A 111 12.49 4.14 0.74
N PHE A 112 13.22 5.26 0.67
CA PHE A 112 12.98 6.42 1.52
C PHE A 112 11.60 7.04 1.29
N MET A 113 11.19 7.24 0.04
CA MET A 113 9.84 7.74 -0.29
C MET A 113 8.72 6.85 0.26
N ILE A 114 8.92 5.52 0.25
CA ILE A 114 7.96 4.56 0.82
C ILE A 114 7.89 4.69 2.35
N THR A 115 9.04 4.85 3.01
CA THR A 115 9.13 4.85 4.48
C THR A 115 8.88 6.22 5.12
N SER A 116 9.14 7.32 4.40
CA SER A 116 8.98 8.71 4.88
C SER A 116 7.54 9.21 4.83
N SER A 117 6.61 8.45 4.27
CA SER A 117 5.19 8.80 4.13
C SER A 117 4.48 8.88 5.48
N GLN A 118 4.81 9.92 6.28
CA GLN A 118 4.32 10.07 7.66
C GLN A 118 2.92 10.72 7.75
N GLY A 119 2.47 11.45 6.73
CA GLY A 119 1.15 12.08 6.72
C GLY A 119 0.10 11.15 6.10
N LYS A 120 0.05 11.09 4.79
CA LYS A 120 -0.85 10.23 4.04
C LYS A 120 -0.13 8.94 3.64
N ALA A 121 -0.65 7.78 4.05
CA ALA A 121 -0.08 6.49 3.66
C ALA A 121 -0.17 6.28 2.14
N LEU A 122 0.80 5.57 1.55
CA LEU A 122 0.70 5.12 0.16
C LEU A 122 -0.49 4.18 -0.01
N SER A 123 -1.24 4.36 -1.09
CA SER A 123 -2.24 3.38 -1.50
C SER A 123 -1.58 2.03 -1.83
N PRO A 124 -2.34 0.92 -1.80
CA PRO A 124 -1.78 -0.38 -2.18
C PRO A 124 -1.16 -0.40 -3.58
N LEU A 125 -1.76 0.30 -4.55
CA LEU A 125 -1.25 0.36 -5.92
C LEU A 125 0.01 1.22 -6.04
N GLU A 126 0.08 2.37 -5.37
CA GLU A 126 1.30 3.19 -5.31
C GLU A 126 2.45 2.41 -4.69
N ARG A 127 2.18 1.67 -3.61
CA ARG A 127 3.18 0.81 -2.96
C ARG A 127 3.62 -0.33 -3.88
N ALA A 128 2.69 -0.99 -4.56
CA ALA A 128 2.97 -2.04 -5.53
C ALA A 128 3.87 -1.52 -6.66
N ALA A 129 3.53 -0.37 -7.24
CA ALA A 129 4.33 0.28 -8.28
C ALA A 129 5.74 0.65 -7.78
N ALA A 130 5.86 1.15 -6.55
CA ALA A 130 7.16 1.44 -5.95
C ALA A 130 8.01 0.19 -5.73
N TYR A 131 7.42 -0.92 -5.27
CA TYR A 131 8.12 -2.20 -5.14
C TYR A 131 8.56 -2.73 -6.50
N GLN A 132 7.72 -2.62 -7.54
CA GLN A 132 8.08 -3.03 -8.89
C GLN A 132 9.27 -2.24 -9.43
N ARG A 133 9.36 -0.95 -9.13
CA ARG A 133 10.55 -0.14 -9.51
C ARG A 133 11.83 -0.65 -8.84
N LEU A 134 11.75 -1.10 -7.58
CA LEU A 134 12.91 -1.71 -6.89
C LEU A 134 13.28 -3.08 -7.49
N VAL A 135 12.29 -3.90 -7.87
CA VAL A 135 12.52 -5.17 -8.60
C VAL A 135 13.22 -4.89 -9.94
N ASN A 136 12.76 -3.87 -10.69
CA ASN A 136 13.37 -3.48 -11.96
C ASN A 136 14.82 -2.98 -11.81
N GLN A 137 15.22 -2.57 -10.61
CA GLN A 137 16.61 -2.23 -10.25
C GLN A 137 17.40 -3.46 -9.75
N GLY A 138 16.88 -4.66 -9.93
CA GLY A 138 17.54 -5.91 -9.55
C GLY A 138 17.44 -6.25 -8.06
N ARG A 139 16.55 -5.62 -7.29
CA ARG A 139 16.34 -5.96 -5.88
C ARG A 139 15.41 -7.15 -5.74
N THR A 140 15.78 -8.10 -4.92
CA THR A 140 14.93 -9.23 -4.53
C THR A 140 13.84 -8.80 -3.54
N PRO A 141 12.70 -9.51 -3.45
CA PRO A 141 11.66 -9.21 -2.46
C PRO A 141 12.19 -9.18 -1.01
N ALA A 142 13.16 -10.00 -0.67
CA ALA A 142 13.78 -10.02 0.65
C ALA A 142 14.63 -8.77 0.93
N GLU A 143 15.37 -8.26 -0.06
CA GLU A 143 16.10 -6.99 0.06
C GLU A 143 15.14 -5.81 0.16
N ILE A 144 14.10 -5.79 -0.67
CA ILE A 144 13.05 -4.75 -0.62
C ILE A 144 12.42 -4.72 0.78
N ALA A 145 12.02 -5.87 1.32
CA ALA A 145 11.41 -5.97 2.64
C ALA A 145 12.30 -5.35 3.74
N LYS A 146 13.62 -5.60 3.69
CA LYS A 146 14.59 -4.99 4.60
C LYS A 146 14.67 -3.47 4.41
N MET A 147 14.76 -2.99 3.16
CA MET A 147 14.88 -1.57 2.83
C MET A 147 13.66 -0.77 3.30
N VAL A 148 12.45 -1.32 3.11
CA VAL A 148 11.18 -0.63 3.45
C VAL A 148 10.63 -1.00 4.82
N LYS A 149 11.34 -1.83 5.61
CA LYS A 149 10.97 -2.30 6.96
C LYS A 149 9.59 -2.97 6.99
N ARG A 150 9.36 -3.88 6.05
CA ARG A 150 8.14 -4.69 5.91
C ARG A 150 8.49 -6.17 5.83
N SER A 151 7.47 -7.04 5.84
CA SER A 151 7.67 -8.47 5.61
C SER A 151 7.83 -8.78 4.12
N VAL A 152 8.49 -9.88 3.79
CA VAL A 152 8.56 -10.38 2.41
C VAL A 152 7.16 -10.65 1.87
N GLY A 153 6.27 -11.21 2.70
CA GLY A 153 4.87 -11.43 2.32
C GLY A 153 4.10 -10.15 1.99
N ASP A 154 4.42 -9.01 2.61
CA ASP A 154 3.85 -7.70 2.23
C ASP A 154 4.32 -7.30 0.82
N VAL A 155 5.61 -7.49 0.53
CA VAL A 155 6.20 -7.18 -0.78
C VAL A 155 5.58 -8.05 -1.85
N ASP A 156 5.56 -9.36 -1.65
CA ASP A 156 4.99 -10.32 -2.61
C ASP A 156 3.51 -10.06 -2.87
N HIS A 157 2.75 -9.77 -1.82
CA HIS A 157 1.33 -9.45 -1.94
C HIS A 157 1.07 -8.22 -2.81
N HIS A 158 1.86 -7.16 -2.62
CA HIS A 158 1.72 -5.94 -3.43
C HIS A 158 2.21 -6.14 -4.87
N LEU A 159 3.28 -6.91 -5.09
CA LEU A 159 3.74 -7.25 -6.44
C LEU A 159 2.68 -8.09 -7.20
N GLN A 160 2.03 -9.04 -6.53
CA GLN A 160 0.94 -9.81 -7.11
C GLN A 160 -0.27 -8.96 -7.49
N LEU A 161 -0.53 -7.87 -6.77
CA LEU A 161 -1.62 -6.95 -7.11
C LEU A 161 -1.48 -6.38 -8.53
N LEU A 162 -0.25 -6.13 -9.01
CA LEU A 162 0.00 -5.63 -10.36
C LEU A 162 -0.30 -6.66 -11.46
N SER A 163 -0.37 -7.95 -11.12
CA SER A 163 -0.69 -9.03 -12.06
C SER A 163 -2.16 -9.46 -12.04
N CYS A 164 -3.02 -8.74 -11.31
CA CYS A 164 -4.44 -9.10 -11.20
C CYS A 164 -5.29 -8.77 -12.45
N GLY A 165 -4.71 -8.13 -13.48
CA GLY A 165 -5.41 -7.64 -14.67
C GLY A 165 -6.01 -6.24 -14.48
N ASP A 166 -6.06 -5.49 -15.56
CA ASP A 166 -6.40 -4.05 -15.54
C ASP A 166 -7.80 -3.78 -14.97
N GLU A 167 -8.79 -4.58 -15.35
CA GLU A 167 -10.18 -4.44 -14.89
C GLU A 167 -10.29 -4.59 -13.36
N LEU A 168 -9.60 -5.58 -12.79
CA LEU A 168 -9.62 -5.80 -11.34
C LEU A 168 -8.82 -4.72 -10.59
N ILE A 169 -7.74 -4.21 -11.20
CA ILE A 169 -6.98 -3.05 -10.69
C ILE A 169 -7.86 -1.80 -10.68
N ASP A 170 -8.66 -1.57 -11.72
CA ASP A 170 -9.58 -0.43 -11.77
C ASP A 170 -10.68 -0.52 -10.71
N MET A 171 -11.19 -1.70 -10.42
CA MET A 171 -12.11 -1.91 -9.28
C MET A 171 -11.43 -1.60 -7.93
N VAL A 172 -10.12 -1.88 -7.80
CA VAL A 172 -9.35 -1.50 -6.60
C VAL A 172 -9.17 0.02 -6.51
N LYS A 173 -8.87 0.71 -7.62
CA LYS A 173 -8.79 2.18 -7.68
C LYS A 173 -10.11 2.84 -7.32
N ALA A 174 -11.22 2.29 -7.83
CA ALA A 174 -12.57 2.75 -7.51
C ALA A 174 -12.98 2.47 -6.05
N GLY A 175 -12.19 1.67 -5.31
CA GLY A 175 -12.50 1.28 -3.93
C GLY A 175 -13.65 0.28 -3.81
N GLU A 176 -14.08 -0.32 -4.91
CA GLU A 176 -15.11 -1.37 -4.97
C GLU A 176 -14.60 -2.69 -4.43
N VAL A 177 -13.32 -3.00 -4.68
CA VAL A 177 -12.63 -4.23 -4.21
C VAL A 177 -11.38 -3.83 -3.44
N SER A 178 -11.10 -4.51 -2.31
CA SER A 178 -9.84 -4.29 -1.61
C SER A 178 -8.67 -4.97 -2.33
N ALA A 179 -7.45 -4.44 -2.21
CA ALA A 179 -6.24 -5.05 -2.78
C ALA A 179 -6.09 -6.54 -2.37
N SER A 180 -6.36 -6.86 -1.10
CA SER A 180 -6.28 -8.23 -0.60
C SER A 180 -7.36 -9.14 -1.20
N THR A 181 -8.55 -8.62 -1.47
CA THR A 181 -9.61 -9.35 -2.15
C THR A 181 -9.27 -9.57 -3.62
N ALA A 182 -8.72 -8.56 -4.31
CA ALA A 182 -8.28 -8.67 -5.70
C ALA A 182 -7.21 -9.75 -5.88
N VAL A 183 -6.17 -9.74 -5.03
CA VAL A 183 -5.12 -10.77 -5.06
C VAL A 183 -5.69 -12.16 -4.78
N ALA A 184 -6.63 -12.27 -3.82
CA ALA A 184 -7.27 -13.55 -3.52
C ALA A 184 -8.11 -14.08 -4.71
N LEU A 185 -8.91 -13.21 -5.34
CA LEU A 185 -9.68 -13.55 -6.55
C LEU A 185 -8.75 -13.98 -7.70
N SER A 186 -7.67 -13.25 -7.92
CA SER A 186 -6.70 -13.57 -8.96
C SER A 186 -6.04 -14.93 -8.74
N ARG A 187 -5.73 -15.30 -7.49
CA ARG A 187 -5.18 -16.61 -7.13
C ARG A 187 -6.20 -17.74 -7.34
N GLU A 188 -7.46 -17.48 -6.99
CA GLU A 188 -8.54 -18.48 -7.04
C GLU A 188 -9.02 -18.73 -8.49
N HIS A 189 -9.20 -17.65 -9.26
CA HIS A 189 -9.88 -17.69 -10.57
C HIS A 189 -8.98 -17.38 -11.76
N GLY A 190 -7.70 -17.04 -11.53
CA GLY A 190 -6.75 -16.73 -12.60
C GLY A 190 -7.28 -15.66 -13.56
N ALA A 191 -7.28 -15.94 -14.85
CA ALA A 191 -7.75 -15.03 -15.89
C ALA A 191 -9.25 -14.68 -15.80
N GLN A 192 -10.06 -15.48 -15.09
CA GLN A 192 -11.49 -15.23 -14.92
C GLN A 192 -11.80 -14.31 -13.72
N ALA A 193 -10.81 -13.96 -12.92
CA ALA A 193 -10.98 -13.16 -11.71
C ALA A 193 -11.73 -11.83 -11.93
N PRO A 194 -11.48 -11.04 -12.99
CA PRO A 194 -12.22 -9.81 -13.25
C PRO A 194 -13.71 -10.06 -13.48
N THR A 195 -14.05 -11.06 -14.28
CA THR A 195 -15.45 -11.44 -14.60
C THR A 195 -16.19 -11.89 -13.34
N VAL A 196 -15.53 -12.70 -12.50
CA VAL A 196 -16.11 -13.16 -11.23
C VAL A 196 -16.29 -11.96 -10.29
N ALA A 197 -15.30 -11.08 -10.19
CA ALA A 197 -15.38 -9.88 -9.37
C ALA A 197 -16.54 -8.96 -9.77
N ALA A 198 -16.70 -8.70 -11.08
CA ALA A 198 -17.78 -7.87 -11.61
C ALA A 198 -19.15 -8.46 -11.26
N ARG A 199 -19.36 -9.75 -11.52
CA ARG A 199 -20.61 -10.44 -11.20
C ARG A 199 -20.93 -10.41 -9.70
N GLN A 200 -19.95 -10.65 -8.84
CA GLN A 200 -20.15 -10.59 -7.39
C GLN A 200 -20.38 -9.16 -6.90
N MET A 201 -19.75 -8.18 -7.54
CA MET A 201 -19.97 -6.77 -7.24
C MET A 201 -21.39 -6.33 -7.62
N ASP A 202 -21.92 -6.80 -8.74
CA ASP A 202 -23.32 -6.52 -9.14
C ASP A 202 -24.32 -7.11 -8.13
N LYS A 203 -24.09 -8.35 -7.66
CA LYS A 203 -24.88 -8.93 -6.57
C LYS A 203 -24.78 -8.11 -5.28
N ALA A 204 -23.58 -7.62 -4.94
CA ALA A 204 -23.37 -6.78 -3.77
C ALA A 204 -24.07 -5.41 -3.91
N LYS A 205 -24.04 -4.79 -5.09
CA LYS A 205 -24.75 -3.55 -5.42
C LYS A 205 -26.27 -3.73 -5.33
N ALA A 206 -26.80 -4.84 -5.84
CA ALA A 206 -28.21 -5.18 -5.71
C ALA A 206 -28.65 -5.35 -4.24
N ALA A 207 -27.73 -5.77 -3.37
CA ALA A 207 -27.95 -5.86 -1.92
C ALA A 207 -27.61 -4.53 -1.17
N GLY A 208 -27.45 -3.40 -1.88
CA GLY A 208 -27.17 -2.09 -1.31
C GLY A 208 -25.72 -1.89 -0.80
N LYS A 209 -24.82 -2.77 -1.12
CA LYS A 209 -23.41 -2.67 -0.69
C LYS A 209 -22.57 -1.91 -1.71
N ARG A 210 -21.68 -1.05 -1.24
CA ARG A 210 -20.74 -0.28 -2.09
C ARG A 210 -19.39 -0.97 -2.33
N LYS A 211 -19.09 -2.02 -1.55
CA LYS A 211 -17.81 -2.73 -1.59
C LYS A 211 -18.03 -4.23 -1.59
N LEU A 212 -17.25 -4.92 -2.36
CA LEU A 212 -17.20 -6.38 -2.37
C LEU A 212 -16.28 -6.86 -1.23
N THR A 213 -16.86 -7.55 -0.26
CA THR A 213 -16.08 -8.18 0.83
C THR A 213 -15.44 -9.47 0.34
N ARG A 214 -14.34 -9.90 0.98
CA ARG A 214 -13.67 -11.15 0.61
C ARG A 214 -14.60 -12.36 0.71
N SER A 215 -15.45 -12.43 1.73
CA SER A 215 -16.42 -13.53 1.90
C SER A 215 -17.51 -13.56 0.83
N ALA A 216 -17.86 -12.40 0.26
CA ALA A 216 -18.80 -12.32 -0.85
C ALA A 216 -18.10 -12.60 -2.19
N ALA A 217 -16.81 -12.21 -2.33
CA ALA A 217 -16.01 -12.44 -3.52
C ALA A 217 -15.62 -13.91 -3.68
N ILE A 218 -15.27 -14.58 -2.59
CA ILE A 218 -14.84 -15.98 -2.54
C ILE A 218 -15.66 -16.68 -1.45
N PRO A 219 -16.90 -17.09 -1.75
CA PRO A 219 -17.72 -17.80 -0.79
C PRO A 219 -17.08 -19.14 -0.44
N GLN A 220 -16.95 -19.40 0.83
CA GLN A 220 -16.35 -20.63 1.37
C GLN A 220 -17.18 -21.13 2.56
N LEU A 221 -17.12 -22.42 2.83
CA LEU A 221 -17.64 -22.97 4.09
C LEU A 221 -17.02 -22.22 5.26
N SER A 222 -17.81 -21.97 6.29
CA SER A 222 -17.27 -21.40 7.52
C SER A 222 -16.19 -22.31 8.12
N PRO A 223 -15.19 -21.77 8.83
CA PRO A 223 -14.16 -22.59 9.49
C PRO A 223 -14.75 -23.65 10.41
N ALA A 224 -15.89 -23.36 11.06
CA ALA A 224 -16.62 -24.30 11.89
C ALA A 224 -17.18 -25.47 11.06
N ARG A 225 -17.79 -25.17 9.91
CA ARG A 225 -18.32 -26.20 9.00
C ARG A 225 -17.21 -27.07 8.39
N SER A 226 -16.09 -26.45 7.97
CA SER A 226 -14.94 -27.19 7.45
C SER A 226 -14.32 -28.10 8.51
N ARG A 227 -14.18 -27.61 9.74
CA ARG A 227 -13.71 -28.43 10.87
C ARG A 227 -14.68 -29.57 11.15
N ARG A 228 -15.96 -29.28 11.20
CA ARG A 228 -16.99 -30.30 11.45
C ARG A 228 -16.99 -31.40 10.38
N LEU A 229 -16.81 -31.04 9.11
CA LEU A 229 -16.64 -32.02 8.03
C LEU A 229 -15.42 -32.92 8.28
N ALA A 230 -14.28 -32.31 8.66
CA ALA A 230 -13.08 -33.09 8.98
C ALA A 230 -13.31 -34.05 10.16
N GLU A 231 -13.98 -33.60 11.23
CA GLU A 231 -14.34 -34.43 12.38
C GLU A 231 -15.23 -35.63 12.00
N LEU A 232 -16.24 -35.41 11.12
CA LEU A 232 -17.13 -36.46 10.65
C LEU A 232 -16.43 -37.50 9.76
N LEU A 233 -15.29 -37.12 9.15
CA LEU A 233 -14.50 -37.98 8.26
C LEU A 233 -13.36 -38.70 9.00
N VAL A 234 -13.12 -38.43 10.30
CA VAL A 234 -12.02 -39.05 11.06
C VAL A 234 -12.15 -40.59 11.09
N ASP A 235 -13.40 -41.08 11.26
CA ASP A 235 -13.70 -42.51 11.33
C ASP A 235 -14.13 -43.12 9.98
N ALA A 236 -13.86 -42.42 8.86
CA ALA A 236 -14.17 -42.93 7.54
C ALA A 236 -13.14 -43.95 7.08
N GLU A 237 -13.58 -45.02 6.47
CA GLU A 237 -12.76 -46.12 5.95
C GLU A 237 -12.58 -45.99 4.42
N ILE A 238 -11.38 -46.29 3.93
CA ILE A 238 -11.08 -46.29 2.49
C ILE A 238 -10.84 -47.72 2.04
N GLU A 239 -11.80 -48.29 1.33
CA GLU A 239 -11.66 -49.60 0.69
C GLU A 239 -11.95 -49.53 -0.80
N ASN A 240 -11.13 -50.20 -1.62
CA ASN A 240 -11.29 -50.28 -3.07
C ASN A 240 -11.55 -48.91 -3.75
N ASN A 241 -10.83 -47.88 -3.34
CA ASN A 241 -10.97 -46.53 -3.85
C ASN A 241 -12.33 -45.86 -3.53
N ARG A 242 -13.02 -46.34 -2.50
CA ARG A 242 -14.30 -45.80 -2.00
C ARG A 242 -14.13 -45.34 -0.56
N LEU A 243 -14.64 -44.15 -0.28
CA LEU A 243 -14.70 -43.62 1.09
C LEU A 243 -16.06 -44.02 1.70
N THR A 244 -16.03 -44.79 2.77
CA THR A 244 -17.21 -45.17 3.53
C THR A 244 -17.25 -44.34 4.82
N VAL A 245 -18.33 -43.57 4.96
CA VAL A 245 -18.55 -42.70 6.13
C VAL A 245 -19.50 -43.44 7.09
N PRO A 246 -19.29 -43.36 8.43
CA PRO A 246 -20.21 -43.94 9.39
C PRO A 246 -21.64 -43.48 9.16
N SER A 247 -22.60 -44.43 9.29
CA SER A 247 -24.04 -44.16 8.99
C SER A 247 -24.59 -42.98 9.81
N THR A 248 -24.09 -42.76 11.01
CA THR A 248 -24.47 -41.66 11.90
C THR A 248 -23.97 -40.27 11.42
N ALA A 249 -22.98 -40.26 10.52
CA ALA A 249 -22.40 -39.01 9.99
C ALA A 249 -22.89 -38.65 8.59
N ILE A 250 -23.54 -39.59 7.87
CA ILE A 250 -23.89 -39.44 6.45
C ILE A 250 -24.76 -38.22 6.17
N GLU A 251 -25.82 -38.01 6.97
CA GLU A 251 -26.77 -36.91 6.74
C GLU A 251 -26.08 -35.54 6.90
N GLU A 252 -25.25 -35.40 7.93
CA GLU A 252 -24.55 -34.13 8.18
C GLU A 252 -23.45 -33.89 7.13
N VAL A 253 -22.73 -34.91 6.69
CA VAL A 253 -21.75 -34.83 5.61
C VAL A 253 -22.42 -34.38 4.30
N LEU A 254 -23.56 -35.01 3.95
CA LEU A 254 -24.30 -34.60 2.75
C LEU A 254 -24.85 -33.20 2.81
N ALA A 255 -25.31 -32.75 3.98
CA ALA A 255 -25.73 -31.36 4.19
C ALA A 255 -24.57 -30.36 3.95
N ILE A 256 -23.38 -30.63 4.52
CA ILE A 256 -22.21 -29.76 4.34
C ILE A 256 -21.74 -29.76 2.87
N ILE A 257 -21.74 -30.92 2.20
CA ILE A 257 -21.43 -31.02 0.78
C ILE A 257 -22.46 -30.24 -0.05
N GLY A 258 -23.72 -30.27 0.30
CA GLY A 258 -24.79 -29.52 -0.33
C GLY A 258 -24.58 -28.01 -0.20
N GLU A 259 -24.22 -27.55 1.00
CA GLU A 259 -23.85 -26.15 1.22
C GLU A 259 -22.66 -25.74 0.32
N GLN A 260 -21.60 -26.56 0.26
CA GLN A 260 -20.44 -26.28 -0.58
C GLN A 260 -20.79 -26.22 -2.07
N LYS A 261 -21.59 -27.15 -2.57
CA LYS A 261 -22.07 -27.13 -3.97
C LYS A 261 -22.85 -25.86 -4.28
N THR A 262 -23.70 -25.41 -3.37
CA THR A 262 -24.45 -24.16 -3.53
C THR A 262 -23.50 -22.95 -3.58
N LEU A 263 -22.52 -22.88 -2.68
CA LEU A 263 -21.50 -21.83 -2.68
C LEU A 263 -20.68 -21.82 -3.97
N MET A 264 -20.29 -23.00 -4.49
CA MET A 264 -19.56 -23.12 -5.76
C MET A 264 -20.40 -22.63 -6.95
N ARG A 265 -21.65 -23.05 -7.05
CA ARG A 265 -22.58 -22.59 -8.09
C ARG A 265 -22.79 -21.08 -8.03
N ASP A 266 -22.98 -20.52 -6.84
CA ASP A 266 -23.18 -19.09 -6.64
C ASP A 266 -21.91 -18.27 -6.92
N SER A 267 -20.72 -18.86 -6.77
CA SER A 267 -19.43 -18.24 -7.13
C SER A 267 -19.11 -18.36 -8.63
N GLY A 268 -19.85 -19.18 -9.37
CA GLY A 268 -19.68 -19.37 -10.81
C GLY A 268 -18.67 -20.45 -11.18
N TRP A 269 -18.39 -21.34 -10.28
CA TRP A 269 -17.80 -22.63 -10.57
C TRP A 269 -18.88 -23.54 -11.19
N GLU A 270 -19.29 -23.28 -12.42
CA GLU A 270 -19.95 -24.24 -13.21
C GLU A 270 -18.91 -24.96 -14.07
N GLU A 271 -18.83 -26.27 -13.86
CA GLU A 271 -18.21 -27.34 -14.63
C GLU A 271 -17.44 -26.91 -15.90
N ALA A 272 -16.10 -27.01 -15.81
CA ALA A 272 -15.30 -27.21 -17.01
C ALA A 272 -15.14 -28.71 -17.24
#